data_edabd882ec755838960b7200bcfadafd
#
_entry.id   edabd882ec755838960b7200bcfadafd
#
_cell.length_a   1.000
_cell.length_b   1.000
_cell.length_c   1.000
_cell.angle_alpha   90.00
_cell.angle_beta   90.00
_cell.angle_gamma   90.00
#
_symmetry.space_group_name_H-M   'P 1'
#
loop_
_entity.id
_entity.type
_entity.pdbx_description
1 polymer ?
#
loop_
_entity_poly.entity_id
_entity_poly.type
_entity_poly.pdbx_seq_one_letter_code
_entity_poly.pdbx_strand_id
1 'polypeptide(L)'
;IIGGGMVGASLALLLKSAIAKGLKVALVDTFAIDAHAAMQPSFDSRTTALSLGTKRILDDLDVWSQLSMNTNAIEHIQVSQQQQFGRVYLHAQESQVEALGFVVENTSLGQVLGQSLQALETQGLSIFAPAVASGYSVSETGAMVTIEQNNQTQQLSGELLVLADGAQSPGCKALGISHKNHDYGQSAVVCNVSFDKTHDNWAYERFTKTGPLALLPLTNNRFGLVWCMPPEQAKQHLEMPEAQFKTALQSVLAHDKGRLMRIGDRQSYPLALKQAQEQVRSNVVVLGNAAHALHPVAGQGFNLALRDTQALANLILQRHTDGQNLGEIAALQSYVKGQQSDQLLTTAMSHLLPVSFTQSGVALSVLRSLSLTLMDISSVPKQLFARQAMGLTGSAAPWRP
;
A
#
# COMPACT_ATOMS: atom_id res chain seq x y z
N ILE A 1 6.53 -16.08 -8.48
CA ILE A 1 6.01 -14.75 -8.13
C ILE A 1 6.28 -13.83 -9.31
N ILE A 2 5.24 -13.21 -9.87
CA ILE A 2 5.36 -12.22 -10.94
C ILE A 2 5.14 -10.84 -10.35
N GLY A 3 6.15 -9.97 -10.47
CA GLY A 3 6.23 -8.64 -9.86
C GLY A 3 7.11 -8.63 -8.62
N GLY A 4 8.26 -7.95 -8.69
CA GLY A 4 9.23 -7.75 -7.60
C GLY A 4 9.08 -6.40 -6.88
N GLY A 5 7.91 -5.74 -7.01
CA GLY A 5 7.57 -4.55 -6.25
C GLY A 5 7.38 -4.85 -4.76
N MET A 6 6.92 -3.87 -3.97
CA MET A 6 6.79 -3.97 -2.51
C MET A 6 6.15 -5.29 -2.05
N VAL A 7 5.09 -5.74 -2.73
CA VAL A 7 4.29 -6.91 -2.34
C VAL A 7 5.00 -8.22 -2.69
N GLY A 8 5.47 -8.39 -3.92
CA GLY A 8 6.15 -9.61 -4.34
C GLY A 8 7.50 -9.80 -3.63
N ALA A 9 8.24 -8.71 -3.42
CA ALA A 9 9.45 -8.71 -2.62
C ALA A 9 9.17 -9.17 -1.18
N SER A 10 8.15 -8.60 -0.54
CA SER A 10 7.75 -8.99 0.82
C SER A 10 7.33 -10.46 0.90
N LEU A 11 6.60 -10.97 -0.12
CA LEU A 11 6.24 -12.40 -0.16
C LEU A 11 7.49 -13.29 -0.22
N ALA A 12 8.44 -12.97 -1.11
CA ALA A 12 9.68 -13.75 -1.22
C ALA A 12 10.46 -13.78 0.10
N LEU A 13 10.53 -12.64 0.80
CA LEU A 13 11.19 -12.55 2.11
C LEU A 13 10.44 -13.32 3.20
N LEU A 14 9.10 -13.28 3.23
CA LEU A 14 8.27 -14.08 4.15
C LEU A 14 8.46 -15.59 3.94
N LEU A 15 8.87 -16.02 2.76
CA LEU A 15 9.16 -17.42 2.45
C LEU A 15 10.62 -17.83 2.73
N LYS A 16 11.47 -16.94 3.27
CA LYS A 16 12.88 -17.17 3.55
C LYS A 16 13.16 -18.51 4.27
N SER A 17 12.38 -18.81 5.32
CA SER A 17 12.55 -20.04 6.10
C SER A 17 12.22 -21.32 5.31
N ALA A 18 11.24 -21.27 4.39
CA ALA A 18 10.91 -22.39 3.52
C ALA A 18 11.92 -22.54 2.38
N ILE A 19 12.43 -21.43 1.83
CA ILE A 19 13.51 -21.45 0.83
C ILE A 19 14.73 -22.16 1.40
N ALA A 20 15.13 -21.83 2.62
CA ALA A 20 16.22 -22.49 3.31
C ALA A 20 15.97 -24.00 3.57
N LYS A 21 14.71 -24.43 3.59
CA LYS A 21 14.26 -25.84 3.72
C LYS A 21 13.95 -26.52 2.38
N GLY A 22 14.32 -25.88 1.24
CA GLY A 22 14.22 -26.48 -0.08
C GLY A 22 13.02 -26.06 -0.92
N LEU A 23 12.14 -25.13 -0.45
CA LEU A 23 11.12 -24.53 -1.30
C LEU A 23 11.79 -23.76 -2.44
N LYS A 24 11.47 -24.12 -3.68
CA LYS A 24 11.98 -23.39 -4.85
C LYS A 24 11.05 -22.21 -5.14
N VAL A 25 11.59 -20.99 -5.07
CA VAL A 25 10.86 -19.75 -5.38
C VAL A 25 11.56 -19.01 -6.51
N ALA A 26 10.80 -18.64 -7.55
CA ALA A 26 11.24 -17.76 -8.62
C ALA A 26 10.51 -16.41 -8.50
N LEU A 27 11.26 -15.30 -8.56
CA LEU A 27 10.76 -13.94 -8.61
C LEU A 27 11.09 -13.34 -9.97
N VAL A 28 10.06 -12.90 -10.71
CA VAL A 28 10.20 -12.30 -12.04
C VAL A 28 9.77 -10.85 -11.99
N ASP A 29 10.60 -9.93 -12.46
CA ASP A 29 10.25 -8.52 -12.59
C ASP A 29 10.81 -7.90 -13.87
N THR A 30 10.05 -6.98 -14.45
CA THR A 30 10.46 -6.24 -15.65
C THR A 30 11.63 -5.28 -15.39
N PHE A 31 11.76 -4.81 -14.16
CA PHE A 31 12.81 -3.89 -13.73
C PHE A 31 13.88 -4.64 -12.94
N ALA A 32 15.12 -4.19 -13.05
CA ALA A 32 16.21 -4.74 -12.25
C ALA A 32 15.93 -4.56 -10.75
N ILE A 33 16.22 -5.61 -10.00
CA ILE A 33 16.13 -5.60 -8.52
C ILE A 33 17.55 -5.40 -8.01
N ASP A 34 17.90 -4.16 -7.73
CA ASP A 34 19.20 -3.82 -7.16
C ASP A 34 19.04 -2.81 -6.00
N ALA A 35 20.14 -2.57 -5.28
CA ALA A 35 20.19 -1.61 -4.18
C ALA A 35 19.99 -0.15 -4.63
N HIS A 36 20.04 0.11 -5.95
CA HIS A 36 19.82 1.41 -6.57
C HIS A 36 18.45 1.54 -7.22
N ALA A 37 17.44 0.89 -6.67
CA ALA A 37 16.07 0.67 -7.17
C ALA A 37 15.30 1.89 -7.70
N ALA A 38 15.96 3.00 -8.01
CA ALA A 38 15.38 4.24 -8.54
C ALA A 38 14.62 4.05 -9.88
N MET A 39 14.77 2.92 -10.55
CA MET A 39 14.12 2.67 -11.85
C MET A 39 12.80 1.92 -11.74
N GLN A 40 12.48 1.28 -10.61
CA GLN A 40 11.22 0.55 -10.48
C GLN A 40 10.08 1.51 -10.12
N PRO A 41 8.94 1.52 -10.87
CA PRO A 41 7.83 2.45 -10.63
C PRO A 41 7.18 2.35 -9.24
N SER A 42 7.34 1.23 -8.54
CA SER A 42 6.85 1.05 -7.17
C SER A 42 7.71 1.75 -6.13
N PHE A 43 8.98 2.04 -6.45
CA PHE A 43 9.99 2.59 -5.55
C PHE A 43 10.42 4.01 -5.95
N ASP A 44 9.44 4.85 -6.24
CA ASP A 44 9.63 6.27 -6.57
C ASP A 44 9.70 7.17 -5.32
N SER A 45 9.70 8.48 -5.52
CA SER A 45 9.73 9.49 -4.45
C SER A 45 8.43 9.66 -3.69
N ARG A 46 7.38 8.89 -4.01
CA ARG A 46 6.14 8.86 -3.22
C ARG A 46 6.41 8.34 -1.82
N THR A 47 5.47 8.64 -0.94
CA THR A 47 5.53 8.20 0.45
C THR A 47 4.45 7.18 0.73
N THR A 48 4.77 6.21 1.56
CA THR A 48 3.81 5.21 2.04
C THR A 48 3.68 5.34 3.55
N ALA A 49 2.42 5.44 4.00
CA ALA A 49 2.10 5.32 5.42
C ALA A 49 2.01 3.83 5.78
N LEU A 50 2.91 3.39 6.63
CA LEU A 50 2.98 2.04 7.17
C LEU A 50 2.18 1.99 8.47
N SER A 51 1.19 1.12 8.56
CA SER A 51 0.47 0.89 9.81
C SER A 51 1.38 0.20 10.85
N LEU A 52 1.00 0.28 12.12
CA LEU A 52 1.74 -0.43 13.18
C LEU A 52 1.78 -1.95 12.95
N GLY A 53 0.70 -2.53 12.40
CA GLY A 53 0.68 -3.94 11.99
C GLY A 53 1.69 -4.24 10.88
N THR A 54 1.78 -3.36 9.88
CA THR A 54 2.79 -3.45 8.81
C THR A 54 4.21 -3.36 9.35
N LYS A 55 4.48 -2.43 10.29
CA LYS A 55 5.78 -2.32 10.97
C LYS A 55 6.18 -3.63 11.62
N ARG A 56 5.25 -4.30 12.31
CA ARG A 56 5.51 -5.60 12.96
C ARG A 56 5.89 -6.68 11.94
N ILE A 57 5.20 -6.74 10.79
CA ILE A 57 5.54 -7.67 9.72
C ILE A 57 6.95 -7.40 9.17
N LEU A 58 7.30 -6.13 8.95
CA LEU A 58 8.63 -5.74 8.47
C LEU A 58 9.73 -5.99 9.53
N ASP A 59 9.38 -5.95 10.80
CA ASP A 59 10.27 -6.29 11.93
C ASP A 59 10.58 -7.79 11.94
N ASP A 60 9.54 -8.62 11.80
CA ASP A 60 9.69 -10.08 11.68
C ASP A 60 10.52 -10.51 10.46
N LEU A 61 10.62 -9.66 9.44
CA LEU A 61 11.43 -9.87 8.22
C LEU A 61 12.88 -9.36 8.33
N ASP A 62 13.30 -8.81 9.48
CA ASP A 62 14.58 -8.11 9.67
C ASP A 62 14.75 -6.88 8.74
N VAL A 63 13.67 -6.39 8.12
CA VAL A 63 13.65 -5.22 7.24
C VAL A 63 13.57 -3.93 8.04
N TRP A 64 12.82 -3.93 9.14
CA TRP A 64 12.55 -2.73 9.93
C TRP A 64 13.81 -2.10 10.52
N SER A 65 14.74 -2.89 11.02
CA SER A 65 15.99 -2.39 11.61
C SER A 65 16.81 -1.52 10.65
N GLN A 66 16.79 -1.87 9.35
CA GLN A 66 17.48 -1.13 8.30
C GLN A 66 16.66 0.08 7.80
N LEU A 67 15.33 0.00 7.90
CA LEU A 67 14.41 1.01 7.41
C LEU A 67 14.14 2.12 8.42
N SER A 68 14.21 1.84 9.72
CA SER A 68 13.76 2.71 10.81
C SER A 68 14.36 4.12 10.78
N MET A 69 15.64 4.26 10.43
CA MET A 69 16.29 5.57 10.35
C MET A 69 15.77 6.46 9.20
N ASN A 70 15.13 5.86 8.20
CA ASN A 70 14.53 6.53 7.05
C ASN A 70 13.01 6.67 7.18
N THR A 71 12.45 6.37 8.35
CA THR A 71 11.02 6.50 8.65
C THR A 71 10.77 7.63 9.64
N ASN A 72 9.56 8.17 9.61
CA ASN A 72 9.09 9.07 10.65
C ASN A 72 7.83 8.50 11.32
N ALA A 73 7.78 8.54 12.63
CA ALA A 73 6.61 8.11 13.39
C ALA A 73 5.39 9.02 13.13
N ILE A 74 4.20 8.45 13.14
CA ILE A 74 2.93 9.16 13.23
C ILE A 74 2.43 8.98 14.66
N GLU A 75 2.62 9.98 15.51
CA GLU A 75 2.14 9.94 16.89
C GLU A 75 0.74 10.54 17.01
N HIS A 76 0.41 11.45 16.10
CA HIS A 76 -0.83 12.20 16.11
C HIS A 76 -1.44 12.23 14.71
N ILE A 77 -2.76 12.04 14.62
CA ILE A 77 -3.51 12.21 13.36
C ILE A 77 -4.65 13.18 13.60
N GLN A 78 -4.77 14.18 12.75
CA GLN A 78 -5.91 15.09 12.70
C GLN A 78 -6.71 14.84 11.42
N VAL A 79 -7.97 14.41 11.58
CA VAL A 79 -8.95 14.35 10.49
C VAL A 79 -9.85 15.59 10.58
N SER A 80 -10.02 16.29 9.46
CA SER A 80 -10.80 17.53 9.43
C SER A 80 -11.47 17.74 8.07
N GLN A 81 -12.50 18.60 8.03
CA GLN A 81 -13.13 19.06 6.79
C GLN A 81 -12.88 20.55 6.58
N GLN A 82 -12.58 20.96 5.34
CA GLN A 82 -12.37 22.36 4.99
C GLN A 82 -13.62 23.20 5.27
N GLN A 83 -13.44 24.36 5.93
CA GLN A 83 -14.52 25.30 6.28
C GLN A 83 -15.62 24.71 7.19
N GLN A 84 -15.31 23.63 7.92
CA GLN A 84 -16.22 23.00 8.87
C GLN A 84 -15.56 22.92 10.26
N PHE A 85 -16.38 22.77 11.31
CA PHE A 85 -15.89 22.74 12.69
C PHE A 85 -15.51 21.33 13.17
N GLY A 86 -16.09 20.27 12.60
CA GLY A 86 -15.84 18.88 13.02
C GLY A 86 -14.40 18.45 12.78
N ARG A 87 -13.76 17.95 13.84
CA ARG A 87 -12.40 17.41 13.82
C ARG A 87 -12.34 16.15 14.66
N VAL A 88 -11.46 15.24 14.30
CA VAL A 88 -11.11 14.06 15.11
C VAL A 88 -9.60 14.07 15.33
N TYR A 89 -9.20 13.83 16.56
CA TYR A 89 -7.80 13.70 16.94
C TYR A 89 -7.54 12.28 17.43
N LEU A 90 -6.55 11.63 16.86
CA LEU A 90 -6.04 10.33 17.30
C LEU A 90 -4.64 10.53 17.86
N HIS A 91 -4.38 9.96 19.03
CA HIS A 91 -3.09 10.04 19.69
C HIS A 91 -2.58 8.62 20.01
N ALA A 92 -1.30 8.36 19.75
CA ALA A 92 -0.68 7.08 20.05
C ALA A 92 -0.79 6.72 21.53
N GLN A 93 -0.68 7.70 22.41
CA GLN A 93 -0.82 7.55 23.87
C GLN A 93 -2.20 7.01 24.26
N GLU A 94 -3.30 7.46 23.62
CA GLU A 94 -4.67 6.98 23.90
C GLU A 94 -4.82 5.49 23.56
N SER A 95 -4.05 5.01 22.58
CA SER A 95 -4.01 3.60 22.16
C SER A 95 -2.91 2.78 22.84
N GLN A 96 -2.13 3.40 23.75
CA GLN A 96 -1.02 2.78 24.47
C GLN A 96 0.01 2.13 23.53
N VAL A 97 0.34 2.79 22.42
CA VAL A 97 1.32 2.33 21.42
C VAL A 97 2.41 3.38 21.22
N GLU A 98 3.56 2.95 20.70
CA GLU A 98 4.70 3.83 20.38
C GLU A 98 4.36 4.86 19.30
N ALA A 99 3.56 4.43 18.29
CA ALA A 99 3.10 5.25 17.18
C ALA A 99 1.83 4.63 16.59
N LEU A 100 0.99 5.45 15.94
CA LEU A 100 -0.17 4.99 15.16
C LEU A 100 0.27 4.34 13.83
N GLY A 101 1.45 4.71 13.37
CA GLY A 101 2.07 4.23 12.13
C GLY A 101 3.38 4.96 11.86
N PHE A 102 3.92 4.73 10.69
CA PHE A 102 5.19 5.32 10.26
C PHE A 102 5.08 5.76 8.80
N VAL A 103 5.84 6.76 8.40
CA VAL A 103 5.92 7.19 7.00
C VAL A 103 7.31 6.93 6.46
N VAL A 104 7.36 6.38 5.26
CA VAL A 104 8.61 6.09 4.54
C VAL A 104 8.53 6.58 3.10
N GLU A 105 9.64 7.03 2.54
CA GLU A 105 9.77 7.22 1.09
C GLU A 105 9.92 5.85 0.41
N ASN A 106 9.18 5.61 -0.66
CA ASN A 106 9.18 4.32 -1.35
C ASN A 106 10.57 3.92 -1.86
N THR A 107 11.41 4.90 -2.21
CA THR A 107 12.82 4.66 -2.57
C THR A 107 13.60 3.99 -1.45
N SER A 108 13.44 4.44 -0.21
CA SER A 108 14.11 3.83 0.95
C SER A 108 13.60 2.41 1.22
N LEU A 109 12.28 2.20 1.14
CA LEU A 109 11.70 0.86 1.27
C LEU A 109 12.20 -0.07 0.17
N GLY A 110 12.26 0.41 -1.08
CA GLY A 110 12.74 -0.36 -2.21
C GLY A 110 14.20 -0.77 -2.10
N GLN A 111 15.05 0.15 -1.62
CA GLN A 111 16.48 -0.14 -1.37
C GLN A 111 16.66 -1.27 -0.35
N VAL A 112 15.97 -1.19 0.79
CA VAL A 112 16.08 -2.22 1.83
C VAL A 112 15.52 -3.56 1.36
N LEU A 113 14.35 -3.56 0.69
CA LEU A 113 13.78 -4.78 0.13
C LEU A 113 14.69 -5.39 -0.94
N GLY A 114 15.26 -4.58 -1.84
CA GLY A 114 16.19 -5.02 -2.87
C GLY A 114 17.45 -5.67 -2.29
N GLN A 115 18.07 -5.04 -1.29
CA GLN A 115 19.23 -5.60 -0.57
C GLN A 115 18.88 -6.94 0.11
N SER A 116 17.70 -7.01 0.75
CA SER A 116 17.24 -8.24 1.40
C SER A 116 16.97 -9.37 0.41
N LEU A 117 16.43 -9.05 -0.78
CA LEU A 117 16.23 -10.02 -1.86
C LEU A 117 17.56 -10.54 -2.43
N GLN A 118 18.55 -9.67 -2.64
CA GLN A 118 19.89 -10.09 -3.09
C GLN A 118 20.55 -11.03 -2.05
N ALA A 119 20.41 -10.74 -0.76
CA ALA A 119 20.88 -11.65 0.28
C ALA A 119 20.13 -13.00 0.24
N LEU A 120 18.83 -13.00 -0.04
CA LEU A 120 18.03 -14.21 -0.15
C LEU A 120 18.33 -15.01 -1.43
N GLU A 121 18.76 -14.37 -2.51
CA GLU A 121 19.22 -15.04 -3.74
C GLU A 121 20.39 -15.97 -3.46
N THR A 122 21.33 -15.55 -2.61
CA THR A 122 22.45 -16.41 -2.20
C THR A 122 22.01 -17.62 -1.35
N GLN A 123 20.77 -17.60 -0.84
CA GLN A 123 20.18 -18.67 -0.02
C GLN A 123 19.21 -19.57 -0.82
N GLY A 124 18.99 -19.31 -2.13
CA GLY A 124 18.20 -20.18 -2.99
C GLY A 124 16.97 -19.54 -3.65
N LEU A 125 16.70 -18.24 -3.46
CA LEU A 125 15.73 -17.52 -4.28
C LEU A 125 16.28 -17.39 -5.71
N SER A 126 15.47 -17.69 -6.73
CA SER A 126 15.82 -17.44 -8.14
C SER A 126 15.24 -16.10 -8.58
N ILE A 127 16.08 -15.12 -8.93
CA ILE A 127 15.66 -13.81 -9.40
C ILE A 127 15.85 -13.70 -10.92
N PHE A 128 14.75 -13.41 -11.64
CA PHE A 128 14.73 -13.11 -13.06
C PHE A 128 14.32 -11.64 -13.24
N ALA A 129 15.32 -10.74 -13.18
CA ALA A 129 15.10 -9.30 -13.27
C ALA A 129 16.37 -8.60 -13.83
N PRO A 130 16.27 -7.84 -14.95
CA PRO A 130 15.03 -7.57 -15.70
C PRO A 130 14.58 -8.77 -16.55
N ALA A 131 13.29 -9.11 -16.50
CA ALA A 131 12.67 -10.12 -17.35
C ALA A 131 11.17 -9.83 -17.54
N VAL A 132 10.63 -10.11 -18.70
CA VAL A 132 9.21 -9.89 -19.02
C VAL A 132 8.49 -11.24 -19.04
N ALA A 133 7.42 -11.37 -18.24
CA ALA A 133 6.53 -12.51 -18.33
C ALA A 133 5.56 -12.31 -19.50
N SER A 134 5.67 -13.13 -20.56
CA SER A 134 4.96 -12.98 -21.83
C SER A 134 3.88 -14.02 -22.07
N GLY A 135 3.94 -15.19 -21.43
CA GLY A 135 2.99 -16.27 -21.60
C GLY A 135 2.62 -16.94 -20.27
N TYR A 136 1.35 -17.31 -20.12
CA TYR A 136 0.82 -17.92 -18.91
C TYR A 136 -0.05 -19.14 -19.27
N SER A 137 0.21 -20.26 -18.64
CA SER A 137 -0.59 -21.48 -18.77
C SER A 137 -0.82 -22.09 -17.40
N VAL A 138 -2.04 -22.52 -17.14
CA VAL A 138 -2.44 -23.14 -15.86
C VAL A 138 -3.10 -24.48 -16.17
N SER A 139 -2.69 -25.51 -15.44
CA SER A 139 -3.22 -26.86 -15.51
C SER A 139 -3.66 -27.34 -14.11
N GLU A 140 -4.16 -28.55 -14.01
CA GLU A 140 -4.50 -29.17 -12.71
C GLU A 140 -3.25 -29.43 -11.85
N THR A 141 -2.09 -29.62 -12.48
CA THR A 141 -0.84 -30.00 -11.80
C THR A 141 0.07 -28.82 -11.48
N GLY A 142 -0.25 -27.62 -11.97
CA GLY A 142 0.58 -26.44 -11.73
C GLY A 142 0.38 -25.31 -12.75
N ALA A 143 1.24 -24.32 -12.69
CA ALA A 143 1.26 -23.20 -13.60
C ALA A 143 2.61 -23.12 -14.31
N MET A 144 2.61 -22.61 -15.53
CA MET A 144 3.79 -22.36 -16.34
C MET A 144 3.77 -20.91 -16.83
N VAL A 145 4.92 -20.25 -16.74
CA VAL A 145 5.11 -18.89 -17.21
C VAL A 145 6.26 -18.85 -18.18
N THR A 146 6.04 -18.26 -19.35
CA THR A 146 7.09 -17.96 -20.33
C THR A 146 7.67 -16.59 -19.99
N ILE A 147 8.97 -16.51 -19.82
CA ILE A 147 9.69 -15.26 -19.57
C ILE A 147 10.71 -14.98 -20.68
N GLU A 148 10.91 -13.70 -20.95
CA GLU A 148 11.92 -13.18 -21.87
C GLU A 148 12.96 -12.40 -21.08
N GLN A 149 14.20 -12.87 -21.12
CA GLN A 149 15.34 -12.26 -20.45
C GLN A 149 16.55 -12.29 -21.40
N ASN A 150 17.25 -11.15 -21.59
CA ASN A 150 18.44 -11.05 -22.43
C ASN A 150 18.24 -11.62 -23.86
N ASN A 151 17.09 -11.36 -24.47
CA ASN A 151 16.66 -11.90 -25.78
C ASN A 151 16.57 -13.44 -25.83
N GLN A 152 16.47 -14.09 -24.70
CA GLN A 152 16.22 -15.52 -24.59
C GLN A 152 14.87 -15.77 -23.95
N THR A 153 14.15 -16.73 -24.51
CA THR A 153 12.86 -17.18 -23.98
C THR A 153 13.08 -18.46 -23.18
N GLN A 154 12.55 -18.50 -21.96
CA GLN A 154 12.57 -19.69 -21.11
C GLN A 154 11.22 -19.89 -20.43
N GLN A 155 10.95 -21.12 -19.99
CA GLN A 155 9.73 -21.48 -19.30
C GLN A 155 10.04 -21.82 -17.84
N LEU A 156 9.27 -21.22 -16.94
CA LEU A 156 9.28 -21.52 -15.52
C LEU A 156 7.99 -22.29 -15.18
N SER A 157 8.12 -23.41 -14.51
CA SER A 157 6.99 -24.20 -14.02
C SER A 157 6.99 -24.27 -12.48
N GLY A 158 5.82 -24.27 -11.88
CA GLY A 158 5.65 -24.37 -10.44
C GLY A 158 4.25 -24.79 -10.04
N GLU A 159 4.08 -25.24 -8.79
CA GLU A 159 2.79 -25.61 -8.24
C GLU A 159 1.87 -24.41 -8.03
N LEU A 160 2.43 -23.23 -7.77
CA LEU A 160 1.68 -22.01 -7.47
C LEU A 160 2.26 -20.81 -8.21
N LEU A 161 1.44 -20.10 -8.95
CA LEU A 161 1.70 -18.82 -9.56
C LEU A 161 1.10 -17.70 -8.73
N VAL A 162 1.91 -16.76 -8.28
CA VAL A 162 1.44 -15.56 -7.59
C VAL A 162 1.61 -14.34 -8.50
N LEU A 163 0.50 -13.68 -8.83
CA LEU A 163 0.46 -12.44 -9.60
C LEU A 163 0.48 -11.23 -8.65
N ALA A 164 1.62 -10.56 -8.56
CA ALA A 164 1.85 -9.34 -7.77
C ALA A 164 2.33 -8.17 -8.66
N ASP A 165 1.96 -8.19 -9.94
CA ASP A 165 2.41 -7.35 -11.04
C ASP A 165 1.66 -6.00 -11.17
N GLY A 166 0.98 -5.59 -10.11
CA GLY A 166 0.40 -4.25 -9.96
C GLY A 166 -1.00 -4.08 -10.55
N ALA A 167 -1.54 -2.86 -10.47
CA ALA A 167 -2.93 -2.55 -10.80
C ALA A 167 -3.32 -2.74 -12.29
N GLN A 168 -2.35 -2.85 -13.18
CA GLN A 168 -2.58 -3.12 -14.61
C GLN A 168 -2.32 -4.59 -14.99
N SER A 169 -1.95 -5.41 -14.04
CA SER A 169 -1.59 -6.84 -14.12
C SER A 169 -1.71 -7.48 -15.51
N PRO A 170 -0.58 -7.60 -16.26
CA PRO A 170 -0.55 -8.36 -17.51
C PRO A 170 -0.94 -9.82 -17.29
N GLY A 171 -0.55 -10.40 -16.14
CA GLY A 171 -0.88 -11.77 -15.76
C GLY A 171 -2.40 -12.00 -15.60
N CYS A 172 -3.09 -11.11 -14.89
CA CYS A 172 -4.55 -11.18 -14.79
C CYS A 172 -5.22 -11.09 -16.15
N LYS A 173 -4.78 -10.17 -17.01
CA LYS A 173 -5.31 -10.01 -18.36
C LYS A 173 -5.08 -11.27 -19.20
N ALA A 174 -3.88 -11.85 -19.17
CA ALA A 174 -3.55 -13.06 -19.93
C ALA A 174 -4.36 -14.28 -19.47
N LEU A 175 -4.64 -14.39 -18.18
CA LEU A 175 -5.47 -15.47 -17.60
C LEU A 175 -6.98 -15.18 -17.63
N GLY A 176 -7.43 -14.06 -18.22
CA GLY A 176 -8.84 -13.70 -18.29
C GLY A 176 -9.47 -13.32 -16.95
N ILE A 177 -8.66 -12.96 -15.94
CA ILE A 177 -9.16 -12.50 -14.63
C ILE A 177 -9.61 -11.05 -14.78
N SER A 178 -10.93 -10.84 -14.70
CA SER A 178 -11.53 -9.52 -14.82
C SER A 178 -11.50 -8.73 -13.52
N HIS A 179 -11.59 -7.40 -13.65
CA HIS A 179 -11.63 -6.48 -12.50
C HIS A 179 -12.92 -5.68 -12.49
N LYS A 180 -13.53 -5.55 -11.31
CA LYS A 180 -14.51 -4.50 -11.07
C LYS A 180 -13.76 -3.19 -10.91
N ASN A 181 -14.09 -2.21 -11.73
CA ASN A 181 -13.44 -0.90 -11.74
C ASN A 181 -14.44 0.19 -11.37
N HIS A 182 -14.08 1.06 -10.45
CA HIS A 182 -14.81 2.28 -10.11
C HIS A 182 -13.86 3.47 -10.24
N ASP A 183 -14.05 4.26 -11.28
CA ASP A 183 -13.31 5.49 -11.50
C ASP A 183 -13.89 6.59 -10.59
N TYR A 184 -13.04 7.21 -9.79
CA TYR A 184 -13.45 8.32 -8.92
C TYR A 184 -13.55 9.66 -9.67
N GLY A 185 -13.12 9.74 -10.93
CA GLY A 185 -12.99 11.00 -11.65
C GLY A 185 -12.00 11.95 -10.98
N GLN A 186 -11.01 11.42 -10.30
CA GLN A 186 -10.00 12.17 -9.54
C GLN A 186 -8.58 11.70 -9.88
N SER A 187 -7.64 12.62 -9.69
CA SER A 187 -6.19 12.34 -9.68
C SER A 187 -5.58 12.84 -8.37
N ALA A 188 -4.58 12.13 -7.87
CA ALA A 188 -3.78 12.58 -6.74
C ALA A 188 -2.55 13.33 -7.24
N VAL A 189 -2.39 14.60 -6.85
CA VAL A 189 -1.12 15.32 -6.97
C VAL A 189 -0.29 14.98 -5.76
N VAL A 190 0.93 14.50 -5.97
CA VAL A 190 1.86 14.09 -4.92
C VAL A 190 3.17 14.84 -5.03
N CYS A 191 3.74 15.26 -3.91
CA CYS A 191 5.08 15.83 -3.79
C CYS A 191 5.51 15.89 -2.32
N ASN A 192 6.78 16.15 -2.08
CA ASN A 192 7.27 16.46 -0.74
C ASN A 192 7.26 17.96 -0.51
N VAL A 193 6.86 18.39 0.69
CA VAL A 193 6.79 19.80 1.09
C VAL A 193 7.42 20.03 2.45
N SER A 194 7.86 21.26 2.73
CA SER A 194 8.34 21.68 4.06
C SER A 194 7.74 23.00 4.49
N PHE A 195 7.55 23.15 5.80
CA PHE A 195 7.02 24.36 6.44
C PHE A 195 8.08 25.00 7.35
N ASP A 196 7.84 26.24 7.78
CA ASP A 196 8.70 26.95 8.74
C ASP A 196 8.49 26.48 10.19
N LYS A 197 7.44 25.67 10.46
CA LYS A 197 7.20 25.00 11.74
C LYS A 197 7.55 23.52 11.67
N THR A 198 7.87 22.95 12.82
CA THR A 198 8.05 21.50 12.97
C THR A 198 6.72 20.76 12.81
N HIS A 199 6.77 19.52 12.32
CA HIS A 199 5.57 18.70 12.17
C HIS A 199 5.19 17.96 13.46
N ASP A 200 6.08 17.86 14.44
CA ASP A 200 5.87 17.22 15.75
C ASP A 200 5.11 15.88 15.63
N ASN A 201 5.49 15.07 14.62
CA ASN A 201 4.92 13.76 14.31
C ASN A 201 3.41 13.74 14.02
N TRP A 202 2.85 14.88 13.58
CA TRP A 202 1.46 14.99 13.17
C TRP A 202 1.27 14.60 11.72
N ALA A 203 0.32 13.71 11.46
CA ALA A 203 -0.28 13.48 10.15
C ALA A 203 -1.63 14.22 10.07
N TYR A 204 -1.96 14.68 8.89
CA TYR A 204 -3.20 15.44 8.63
C TYR A 204 -3.95 14.81 7.47
N GLU A 205 -5.24 14.55 7.67
CA GLU A 205 -6.20 14.19 6.64
C GLU A 205 -7.26 15.29 6.57
N ARG A 206 -7.32 16.01 5.46
CA ARG A 206 -8.25 17.12 5.30
C ARG A 206 -9.11 16.93 4.09
N PHE A 207 -10.40 16.76 4.31
CA PHE A 207 -11.37 16.66 3.23
C PHE A 207 -11.67 18.07 2.67
N THR A 208 -11.30 18.31 1.42
CA THR A 208 -11.55 19.57 0.70
C THR A 208 -12.78 19.41 -0.21
N LYS A 209 -13.21 20.50 -0.85
CA LYS A 209 -14.32 20.47 -1.81
C LYS A 209 -14.05 19.63 -3.05
N THR A 210 -12.76 19.45 -3.40
CA THR A 210 -12.34 18.72 -4.61
C THR A 210 -11.92 17.29 -4.34
N GLY A 211 -11.60 16.98 -3.09
CA GLY A 211 -11.14 15.67 -2.65
C GLY A 211 -10.30 15.74 -1.38
N PRO A 212 -9.84 14.62 -0.85
CA PRO A 212 -8.99 14.59 0.34
C PRO A 212 -7.60 15.15 0.06
N LEU A 213 -7.01 15.76 1.10
CA LEU A 213 -5.63 16.21 1.16
C LEU A 213 -4.98 15.61 2.39
N ALA A 214 -3.90 14.86 2.20
CA ALA A 214 -3.09 14.31 3.27
C ALA A 214 -1.72 15.00 3.36
N LEU A 215 -1.25 15.25 4.58
CA LEU A 215 0.13 15.60 4.90
C LEU A 215 0.67 14.53 5.84
N LEU A 216 1.71 13.83 5.43
CA LEU A 216 2.32 12.72 6.16
C LEU A 216 3.72 13.13 6.62
N PRO A 217 4.04 13.09 7.94
CA PRO A 217 5.32 13.56 8.46
C PRO A 217 6.47 12.68 7.96
N LEU A 218 7.51 13.30 7.44
CA LEU A 218 8.72 12.68 6.93
C LEU A 218 9.95 13.14 7.70
N THR A 219 11.02 12.39 7.60
CA THR A 219 12.33 12.79 8.12
C THR A 219 12.75 14.18 7.61
N ASN A 220 13.64 14.85 8.36
CA ASN A 220 14.13 16.19 8.04
C ASN A 220 13.03 17.28 7.99
N ASN A 221 12.02 17.15 8.83
CA ASN A 221 10.90 18.08 8.96
C ASN A 221 10.19 18.37 7.64
N ARG A 222 10.04 17.34 6.80
CA ARG A 222 9.26 17.37 5.56
C ARG A 222 7.89 16.71 5.75
N PHE A 223 7.02 16.91 4.78
CA PHE A 223 5.78 16.16 4.65
C PHE A 223 5.68 15.57 3.26
N GLY A 224 5.18 14.34 3.16
CA GLY A 224 4.60 13.83 1.93
C GLY A 224 3.20 14.41 1.75
N LEU A 225 2.97 15.12 0.66
CA LEU A 225 1.66 15.63 0.26
C LEU A 225 0.99 14.65 -0.69
N VAL A 226 -0.27 14.35 -0.42
CA VAL A 226 -1.19 13.67 -1.35
C VAL A 226 -2.45 14.55 -1.46
N TRP A 227 -2.71 15.15 -2.60
CA TRP A 227 -3.85 16.06 -2.80
C TRP A 227 -4.73 15.59 -3.95
N CYS A 228 -5.92 15.08 -3.63
CA CYS A 228 -6.87 14.56 -4.60
C CYS A 228 -7.76 15.67 -5.15
N MET A 229 -7.94 15.68 -6.47
CA MET A 229 -8.76 16.67 -7.19
C MET A 229 -9.17 16.15 -8.57
N PRO A 230 -10.11 16.81 -9.29
CA PRO A 230 -10.41 16.47 -10.67
C PRO A 230 -9.19 16.49 -11.58
N PRO A 231 -9.10 15.61 -12.61
CA PRO A 231 -7.90 15.46 -13.46
C PRO A 231 -7.42 16.74 -14.11
N GLU A 232 -8.33 17.59 -14.57
CA GLU A 232 -8.00 18.88 -15.19
C GLU A 232 -7.33 19.83 -14.19
N GLN A 233 -7.81 19.85 -12.94
CA GLN A 233 -7.18 20.66 -11.90
C GLN A 233 -5.81 20.09 -11.53
N ALA A 234 -5.67 18.76 -11.46
CA ALA A 234 -4.39 18.12 -11.19
C ALA A 234 -3.36 18.51 -12.26
N LYS A 235 -3.73 18.49 -13.55
CA LYS A 235 -2.87 18.94 -14.65
C LYS A 235 -2.44 20.40 -14.46
N GLN A 236 -3.39 21.29 -14.16
CA GLN A 236 -3.08 22.70 -13.89
C GLN A 236 -2.10 22.85 -12.71
N HIS A 237 -2.27 22.07 -11.65
CA HIS A 237 -1.39 22.11 -10.48
C HIS A 237 0.03 21.56 -10.76
N LEU A 238 0.18 20.67 -11.72
CA LEU A 238 1.50 20.22 -12.19
C LEU A 238 2.24 21.30 -12.97
N GLU A 239 1.53 22.00 -13.84
CA GLU A 239 2.08 22.97 -14.78
C GLU A 239 2.29 24.37 -14.16
N MET A 240 1.54 24.71 -13.09
CA MET A 240 1.60 26.05 -12.51
C MET A 240 2.96 26.35 -11.85
N PRO A 241 3.41 27.62 -11.88
CA PRO A 241 4.63 28.06 -11.20
C PRO A 241 4.60 27.74 -9.69
N GLU A 242 5.76 27.46 -9.10
CA GLU A 242 5.88 27.09 -7.69
C GLU A 242 5.20 28.08 -6.74
N ALA A 243 5.35 29.40 -6.96
CA ALA A 243 4.74 30.43 -6.13
C ALA A 243 3.20 30.36 -6.14
N GLN A 244 2.60 30.05 -7.31
CA GLN A 244 1.15 29.90 -7.43
C GLN A 244 0.68 28.62 -6.73
N PHE A 245 1.41 27.52 -6.88
CA PHE A 245 1.11 26.27 -6.18
C PHE A 245 1.20 26.44 -4.66
N LYS A 246 2.22 27.16 -4.16
CA LYS A 246 2.34 27.52 -2.74
C LYS A 246 1.11 28.27 -2.24
N THR A 247 0.66 29.26 -2.97
CA THR A 247 -0.55 30.04 -2.62
C THR A 247 -1.80 29.17 -2.63
N ALA A 248 -1.97 28.33 -3.66
CA ALA A 248 -3.12 27.41 -3.77
C ALA A 248 -3.13 26.40 -2.61
N LEU A 249 -2.01 25.76 -2.32
CA LEU A 249 -1.90 24.78 -1.23
C LEU A 249 -2.12 25.46 0.13
N GLN A 250 -1.50 26.63 0.38
CA GLN A 250 -1.66 27.35 1.64
C GLN A 250 -3.12 27.76 1.89
N SER A 251 -3.89 28.08 0.84
CA SER A 251 -5.31 28.45 0.94
C SER A 251 -6.22 27.34 1.42
N VAL A 252 -5.85 26.07 1.18
CA VAL A 252 -6.63 24.90 1.61
C VAL A 252 -6.15 24.32 2.93
N LEU A 253 -4.92 24.65 3.36
CA LEU A 253 -4.38 24.27 4.65
C LEU A 253 -4.87 25.19 5.77
N ALA A 254 -4.89 24.69 6.99
CA ALA A 254 -5.12 25.52 8.17
C ALA A 254 -3.87 26.36 8.49
N HIS A 255 -4.06 27.56 9.01
CA HIS A 255 -2.96 28.50 9.31
C HIS A 255 -2.02 28.02 10.44
N ASP A 256 -2.41 27.04 11.23
CA ASP A 256 -1.65 26.46 12.32
C ASP A 256 -0.41 25.67 11.84
N LYS A 257 -0.36 25.27 10.56
CA LYS A 257 0.75 24.50 9.98
C LYS A 257 2.02 25.31 9.72
N GLY A 258 1.94 26.63 9.80
CA GLY A 258 3.02 27.53 9.43
C GLY A 258 2.99 27.89 7.94
N ARG A 259 4.06 28.54 7.48
CA ARG A 259 4.22 28.99 6.10
C ARG A 259 4.94 27.93 5.28
N LEU A 260 4.42 27.62 4.11
CA LEU A 260 5.02 26.69 3.15
C LEU A 260 6.33 27.26 2.57
N MET A 261 7.43 26.55 2.79
CA MET A 261 8.78 26.98 2.44
C MET A 261 9.27 26.39 1.13
N ARG A 262 9.20 25.06 0.98
CA ARG A 262 9.72 24.33 -0.19
C ARG A 262 8.69 23.33 -0.71
N ILE A 263 8.74 23.07 -2.01
CA ILE A 263 7.96 22.06 -2.72
C ILE A 263 8.93 21.26 -3.58
N GLY A 264 8.85 19.94 -3.50
CA GLY A 264 9.55 19.02 -4.38
C GLY A 264 8.82 18.83 -5.72
N ASP A 265 9.37 17.95 -6.53
CA ASP A 265 8.79 17.61 -7.84
C ASP A 265 7.37 17.08 -7.66
N ARG A 266 6.46 17.61 -8.47
CA ARG A 266 5.04 17.27 -8.46
C ARG A 266 4.75 16.18 -9.50
N GLN A 267 4.05 15.14 -9.08
CA GLN A 267 3.57 14.07 -9.94
C GLN A 267 2.07 13.90 -9.77
N SER A 268 1.39 13.29 -10.74
CA SER A 268 -0.04 13.02 -10.65
C SER A 268 -0.37 11.59 -11.06
N TYR A 269 -1.31 10.97 -10.34
CA TYR A 269 -1.76 9.61 -10.57
C TYR A 269 -3.28 9.56 -10.60
N PRO A 270 -3.89 8.93 -11.63
CA PRO A 270 -5.34 8.74 -11.69
C PRO A 270 -5.78 7.78 -10.58
N LEU A 271 -6.96 8.05 -9.99
CA LEU A 271 -7.51 7.30 -8.88
C LEU A 271 -8.70 6.45 -9.31
N ALA A 272 -8.58 5.16 -9.11
CA ALA A 272 -9.65 4.20 -9.31
C ALA A 272 -9.59 3.09 -8.25
N LEU A 273 -10.75 2.61 -7.83
CA LEU A 273 -10.85 1.35 -7.11
C LEU A 273 -10.89 0.22 -8.14
N LYS A 274 -9.94 -0.68 -8.07
CA LYS A 274 -9.93 -1.91 -8.87
C LYS A 274 -9.93 -3.10 -7.95
N GLN A 275 -10.79 -4.07 -8.23
CA GLN A 275 -10.87 -5.31 -7.45
C GLN A 275 -10.95 -6.47 -8.44
N ALA A 276 -10.04 -7.43 -8.32
CA ALA A 276 -10.12 -8.67 -9.05
C ALA A 276 -11.42 -9.41 -8.67
N GLN A 277 -12.18 -9.87 -9.64
CA GLN A 277 -13.40 -10.64 -9.40
C GLN A 277 -13.07 -12.06 -8.92
N GLU A 278 -11.87 -12.51 -9.21
CA GLU A 278 -11.33 -13.79 -8.81
C GLU A 278 -9.92 -13.57 -8.25
N GLN A 279 -9.73 -13.82 -6.94
CA GLN A 279 -8.43 -13.69 -6.29
C GLN A 279 -7.62 -14.98 -6.32
N VAL A 280 -8.29 -16.13 -6.43
CA VAL A 280 -7.65 -17.43 -6.46
C VAL A 280 -8.32 -18.36 -7.49
N ARG A 281 -7.50 -19.17 -8.11
CA ARG A 281 -7.84 -20.25 -9.01
C ARG A 281 -6.90 -21.41 -8.68
N SER A 282 -7.21 -22.65 -9.07
CA SER A 282 -6.23 -23.74 -8.93
C SER A 282 -4.87 -23.29 -9.44
N ASN A 283 -3.87 -23.38 -8.57
CA ASN A 283 -2.47 -23.00 -8.84
C ASN A 283 -2.20 -21.52 -9.13
N VAL A 284 -3.17 -20.60 -8.87
CA VAL A 284 -3.00 -19.15 -9.09
C VAL A 284 -3.54 -18.35 -7.92
N VAL A 285 -2.78 -17.36 -7.49
CA VAL A 285 -3.18 -16.31 -6.52
C VAL A 285 -2.90 -14.95 -7.11
N VAL A 286 -3.84 -14.02 -6.97
CA VAL A 286 -3.68 -12.59 -7.29
C VAL A 286 -3.49 -11.82 -5.99
N LEU A 287 -2.45 -10.96 -5.94
CA LEU A 287 -2.00 -10.33 -4.70
C LEU A 287 -1.70 -8.83 -4.90
N GLY A 288 -1.81 -8.07 -3.83
CA GLY A 288 -1.48 -6.64 -3.84
C GLY A 288 -2.38 -5.81 -4.74
N ASN A 289 -1.83 -4.82 -5.45
CA ASN A 289 -2.61 -3.97 -6.34
C ASN A 289 -3.21 -4.72 -7.54
N ALA A 290 -2.72 -5.90 -7.88
CA ALA A 290 -3.35 -6.77 -8.86
C ALA A 290 -4.69 -7.33 -8.34
N ALA A 291 -4.80 -7.58 -7.03
CA ALA A 291 -6.05 -7.99 -6.38
C ALA A 291 -6.93 -6.80 -5.99
N HIS A 292 -6.34 -5.79 -5.34
CA HIS A 292 -7.06 -4.62 -4.77
C HIS A 292 -6.22 -3.35 -4.92
N ALA A 293 -6.53 -2.50 -5.91
CA ALA A 293 -6.00 -1.15 -5.96
C ALA A 293 -6.99 -0.18 -5.33
N LEU A 294 -6.63 0.39 -4.19
CA LEU A 294 -7.50 1.22 -3.36
C LEU A 294 -7.26 2.72 -3.57
N HIS A 295 -8.23 3.54 -3.17
CA HIS A 295 -8.03 4.99 -3.04
C HIS A 295 -6.97 5.29 -1.97
N PRO A 296 -6.06 6.27 -2.16
CA PRO A 296 -4.94 6.54 -1.25
C PRO A 296 -5.35 7.12 0.11
N VAL A 297 -6.63 7.40 0.36
CA VAL A 297 -7.13 7.86 1.67
C VAL A 297 -6.68 6.93 2.78
N ALA A 298 -6.14 7.50 3.84
CA ALA A 298 -5.59 6.82 5.01
C ALA A 298 -4.45 5.83 4.70
N GLY A 299 -3.86 5.83 3.49
CA GLY A 299 -2.68 5.04 3.13
C GLY A 299 -2.83 3.52 3.27
N GLN A 300 -4.05 2.96 3.12
CA GLN A 300 -4.33 1.57 3.48
C GLN A 300 -3.96 0.53 2.40
N GLY A 301 -3.66 0.94 1.17
CA GLY A 301 -3.45 0.00 0.06
C GLY A 301 -2.31 -1.00 0.30
N PHE A 302 -1.11 -0.51 0.61
CA PHE A 302 0.03 -1.38 0.90
C PHE A 302 -0.14 -2.15 2.22
N ASN A 303 -0.74 -1.53 3.23
CA ASN A 303 -0.98 -2.17 4.53
C ASN A 303 -1.90 -3.39 4.40
N LEU A 304 -2.99 -3.29 3.65
CA LEU A 304 -3.87 -4.42 3.33
C LEU A 304 -3.11 -5.49 2.55
N ALA A 305 -2.42 -5.08 1.48
CA ALA A 305 -1.66 -6.00 0.64
C ALA A 305 -0.62 -6.79 1.44
N LEU A 306 0.05 -6.17 2.41
CA LEU A 306 1.06 -6.85 3.22
C LEU A 306 0.44 -7.84 4.23
N ARG A 307 -0.75 -7.54 4.79
CA ARG A 307 -1.49 -8.50 5.62
C ARG A 307 -1.95 -9.72 4.80
N ASP A 308 -2.46 -9.49 3.60
CA ASP A 308 -2.81 -10.58 2.66
C ASP A 308 -1.58 -11.41 2.29
N THR A 309 -0.44 -10.74 2.06
CA THR A 309 0.85 -11.39 1.76
C THR A 309 1.32 -12.27 2.91
N GLN A 310 1.24 -11.79 4.15
CA GLN A 310 1.59 -12.57 5.33
C GLN A 310 0.68 -13.80 5.49
N ALA A 311 -0.62 -13.64 5.30
CA ALA A 311 -1.57 -14.75 5.38
C ALA A 311 -1.31 -15.81 4.30
N LEU A 312 -0.99 -15.39 3.07
CA LEU A 312 -0.60 -16.30 1.99
C LEU A 312 0.72 -17.01 2.30
N ALA A 313 1.71 -16.26 2.79
CA ALA A 313 2.99 -16.86 3.18
C ALA A 313 2.82 -17.92 4.26
N ASN A 314 2.01 -17.66 5.29
CA ASN A 314 1.71 -18.65 6.34
C ASN A 314 1.06 -19.92 5.78
N LEU A 315 0.12 -19.78 4.83
CA LEU A 315 -0.46 -20.94 4.14
C LEU A 315 0.62 -21.73 3.38
N ILE A 316 1.47 -21.05 2.60
CA ILE A 316 2.52 -21.70 1.81
C ILE A 316 3.52 -22.42 2.74
N LEU A 317 3.96 -21.76 3.83
CA LEU A 317 4.87 -22.34 4.82
C LEU A 317 4.31 -23.59 5.46
N GLN A 318 3.05 -23.57 5.88
CA GLN A 318 2.37 -24.72 6.47
C GLN A 318 2.29 -25.88 5.47
N ARG A 319 1.77 -25.61 4.26
CA ARG A 319 1.58 -26.65 3.24
C ARG A 319 2.90 -27.26 2.78
N HIS A 320 3.95 -26.44 2.63
CA HIS A 320 5.28 -26.93 2.29
C HIS A 320 5.82 -27.86 3.39
N THR A 321 5.66 -27.49 4.66
CA THR A 321 6.07 -28.33 5.80
C THR A 321 5.32 -29.65 5.84
N ASP A 322 4.03 -29.63 5.52
CA ASP A 322 3.15 -30.81 5.50
C ASP A 322 3.28 -31.65 4.21
N GLY A 323 4.12 -31.24 3.25
CA GLY A 323 4.29 -31.89 1.95
C GLY A 323 3.04 -31.88 1.08
N GLN A 324 2.18 -30.87 1.24
CA GLN A 324 0.93 -30.71 0.53
C GLN A 324 1.07 -29.81 -0.69
N ASN A 325 0.22 -30.01 -1.72
CA ASN A 325 0.23 -29.18 -2.92
C ASN A 325 -0.11 -27.71 -2.59
N LEU A 326 0.75 -26.78 -2.99
CA LEU A 326 0.62 -25.35 -2.71
C LEU A 326 -0.52 -24.68 -3.47
N GLY A 327 -0.90 -25.23 -4.64
CA GLY A 327 -1.91 -24.69 -5.54
C GLY A 327 -3.31 -25.25 -5.36
N GLU A 328 -3.55 -26.07 -4.34
CA GLU A 328 -4.86 -26.69 -4.08
C GLU A 328 -5.94 -25.64 -3.86
N ILE A 329 -6.98 -25.67 -4.67
CA ILE A 329 -8.03 -24.63 -4.68
C ILE A 329 -8.75 -24.50 -3.33
N ALA A 330 -9.00 -25.60 -2.62
CA ALA A 330 -9.68 -25.55 -1.32
C ALA A 330 -8.88 -24.78 -0.28
N ALA A 331 -7.55 -24.96 -0.25
CA ALA A 331 -6.65 -24.22 0.63
C ALA A 331 -6.58 -22.73 0.25
N LEU A 332 -6.50 -22.42 -1.04
CA LEU A 332 -6.48 -21.05 -1.53
C LEU A 332 -7.81 -20.33 -1.26
N GLN A 333 -8.95 -21.00 -1.39
CA GLN A 333 -10.25 -20.44 -1.01
C GLN A 333 -10.37 -20.20 0.49
N SER A 334 -9.79 -21.06 1.32
CA SER A 334 -9.73 -20.85 2.79
C SER A 334 -8.93 -19.61 3.14
N TYR A 335 -7.79 -19.37 2.46
CA TYR A 335 -7.01 -18.14 2.59
C TYR A 335 -7.85 -16.90 2.28
N VAL A 336 -8.52 -16.86 1.11
CA VAL A 336 -9.36 -15.71 0.71
C VAL A 336 -10.49 -15.49 1.73
N LYS A 337 -11.16 -16.56 2.17
CA LYS A 337 -12.22 -16.48 3.17
C LYS A 337 -11.71 -15.89 4.50
N GLY A 338 -10.49 -16.25 4.91
CA GLY A 338 -9.85 -15.71 6.12
C GLY A 338 -9.55 -14.21 6.03
N GLN A 339 -9.27 -13.69 4.83
CA GLN A 339 -8.96 -12.29 4.60
C GLN A 339 -10.20 -11.43 4.24
N GLN A 340 -11.33 -12.06 3.90
CA GLN A 340 -12.50 -11.38 3.33
C GLN A 340 -13.03 -10.24 4.21
N SER A 341 -13.09 -10.41 5.52
CA SER A 341 -13.59 -9.38 6.44
C SER A 341 -12.69 -8.15 6.51
N ASP A 342 -11.38 -8.34 6.54
CA ASP A 342 -10.40 -7.25 6.54
C ASP A 342 -10.38 -6.51 5.19
N GLN A 343 -10.37 -7.26 4.09
CA GLN A 343 -10.46 -6.72 2.74
C GLN A 343 -11.74 -5.90 2.53
N LEU A 344 -12.90 -6.43 2.96
CA LEU A 344 -14.18 -5.73 2.85
C LEU A 344 -14.20 -4.44 3.65
N LEU A 345 -13.77 -4.49 4.92
CA LEU A 345 -13.76 -3.33 5.81
C LEU A 345 -12.79 -2.25 5.31
N THR A 346 -11.56 -2.63 4.95
CA THR A 346 -10.54 -1.70 4.46
C THR A 346 -10.97 -1.07 3.13
N THR A 347 -11.52 -1.86 2.21
CA THR A 347 -12.03 -1.36 0.93
C THR A 347 -13.23 -0.43 1.13
N ALA A 348 -14.18 -0.82 2.00
CA ALA A 348 -15.36 0.02 2.29
C ALA A 348 -14.93 1.37 2.89
N MET A 349 -14.02 1.38 3.85
CA MET A 349 -13.51 2.63 4.44
C MET A 349 -12.78 3.49 3.39
N SER A 350 -11.90 2.89 2.59
CA SER A 350 -11.17 3.59 1.52
C SER A 350 -12.08 4.15 0.42
N HIS A 351 -13.23 3.52 0.18
CA HIS A 351 -14.21 3.95 -0.81
C HIS A 351 -15.22 4.97 -0.24
N LEU A 352 -15.81 4.67 0.92
CA LEU A 352 -16.91 5.48 1.47
C LEU A 352 -16.43 6.84 1.99
N LEU A 353 -15.23 6.91 2.58
CA LEU A 353 -14.71 8.18 3.10
C LEU A 353 -14.60 9.25 2.00
N PRO A 354 -13.87 9.06 0.87
CA PRO A 354 -13.79 10.07 -0.17
C PRO A 354 -15.17 10.42 -0.75
N VAL A 355 -16.00 9.42 -1.03
CA VAL A 355 -17.34 9.63 -1.62
C VAL A 355 -18.24 10.42 -0.69
N SER A 356 -18.27 10.08 0.61
CA SER A 356 -19.11 10.77 1.58
C SER A 356 -18.73 12.24 1.77
N PHE A 357 -17.44 12.59 1.64
CA PHE A 357 -16.97 13.96 1.83
C PHE A 357 -17.01 14.84 0.57
N THR A 358 -17.14 14.25 -0.61
CA THR A 358 -17.26 15.00 -1.89
C THR A 358 -18.70 15.35 -2.24
N GLN A 359 -19.71 14.69 -1.64
CA GLN A 359 -21.11 15.04 -1.89
C GLN A 359 -21.46 16.42 -1.34
N SER A 360 -22.14 17.26 -2.13
CA SER A 360 -22.58 18.60 -1.76
C SER A 360 -23.91 18.57 -1.02
N GLY A 361 -24.10 19.49 -0.06
CA GLY A 361 -25.36 19.69 0.66
C GLY A 361 -25.11 20.17 2.10
N VAL A 362 -25.84 21.22 2.52
CA VAL A 362 -25.67 21.80 3.88
C VAL A 362 -26.00 20.76 4.95
N ALA A 363 -27.10 20.04 4.80
CA ALA A 363 -27.53 19.02 5.77
C ALA A 363 -26.46 17.89 5.92
N LEU A 364 -25.90 17.40 4.79
CA LEU A 364 -24.86 16.39 4.80
C LEU A 364 -23.55 16.92 5.42
N SER A 365 -23.23 18.20 5.19
CA SER A 365 -22.04 18.84 5.76
C SER A 365 -22.16 18.95 7.28
N VAL A 366 -23.31 19.35 7.80
CA VAL A 366 -23.59 19.41 9.25
C VAL A 366 -23.55 18.00 9.86
N LEU A 367 -24.18 17.02 9.22
CA LEU A 367 -24.18 15.64 9.69
C LEU A 367 -22.76 15.07 9.78
N ARG A 368 -21.90 15.30 8.77
CA ARG A 368 -20.48 14.91 8.78
C ARG A 368 -19.71 15.57 9.93
N SER A 369 -19.90 16.89 10.12
CA SER A 369 -19.25 17.63 11.20
C SER A 369 -19.66 17.10 12.56
N LEU A 370 -20.95 16.81 12.75
CA LEU A 370 -21.45 16.19 13.98
C LEU A 370 -20.91 14.77 14.18
N SER A 371 -20.85 13.96 13.11
CA SER A 371 -20.28 12.61 13.16
C SER A 371 -18.81 12.63 13.56
N LEU A 372 -18.00 13.52 13.01
CA LEU A 372 -16.60 13.70 13.39
C LEU A 372 -16.49 14.12 14.86
N THR A 373 -17.30 15.10 15.31
CA THR A 373 -17.28 15.55 16.71
C THR A 373 -17.72 14.45 17.67
N LEU A 374 -18.79 13.70 17.35
CA LEU A 374 -19.24 12.56 18.14
C LEU A 374 -18.18 11.46 18.20
N MET A 375 -17.50 11.19 17.11
CA MET A 375 -16.39 10.23 17.07
C MET A 375 -15.22 10.67 17.94
N ASP A 376 -14.90 11.98 17.96
CA ASP A 376 -13.81 12.50 18.79
C ASP A 376 -14.10 12.38 20.30
N ILE A 377 -15.36 12.61 20.69
CA ILE A 377 -15.80 12.53 22.10
C ILE A 377 -15.99 11.08 22.56
N SER A 378 -16.37 10.18 21.66
CA SER A 378 -16.72 8.80 21.97
C SER A 378 -15.50 7.88 21.94
N SER A 379 -15.10 7.34 23.07
CA SER A 379 -13.90 6.50 23.20
C SER A 379 -13.97 5.21 22.37
N VAL A 380 -15.11 4.51 22.35
CA VAL A 380 -15.26 3.20 21.71
C VAL A 380 -15.16 3.27 20.17
N PRO A 381 -15.96 4.09 19.45
CA PRO A 381 -15.82 4.24 18.00
C PRO A 381 -14.43 4.76 17.59
N LYS A 382 -13.88 5.70 18.36
CA LYS A 382 -12.54 6.26 18.14
C LYS A 382 -11.45 5.19 18.23
N GLN A 383 -11.49 4.35 19.26
CA GLN A 383 -10.54 3.24 19.44
C GLN A 383 -10.68 2.18 18.35
N LEU A 384 -11.90 1.81 17.95
CA LEU A 384 -12.12 0.87 16.85
C LEU A 384 -11.56 1.40 15.55
N PHE A 385 -11.80 2.68 15.23
CA PHE A 385 -11.23 3.33 14.06
C PHE A 385 -9.69 3.38 14.12
N ALA A 386 -9.12 3.75 15.27
CA ALA A 386 -7.67 3.76 15.47
C ALA A 386 -7.06 2.36 15.29
N ARG A 387 -7.66 1.32 15.85
CA ARG A 387 -7.19 -0.08 15.68
C ARG A 387 -7.24 -0.53 14.23
N GLN A 388 -8.29 -0.17 13.49
CA GLN A 388 -8.37 -0.45 12.07
C GLN A 388 -7.29 0.31 11.28
N ALA A 389 -7.11 1.60 11.54
CA ALA A 389 -6.06 2.42 10.91
C ALA A 389 -4.65 1.87 11.20
N MET A 390 -4.42 1.36 12.40
CA MET A 390 -3.17 0.71 12.82
C MET A 390 -2.99 -0.71 12.23
N GLY A 391 -3.98 -1.27 11.52
CA GLY A 391 -3.90 -2.64 10.99
C GLY A 391 -3.87 -3.73 12.06
N LEU A 392 -4.52 -3.50 13.20
CA LEU A 392 -4.55 -4.42 14.36
C LEU A 392 -5.86 -5.21 14.48
N THR A 393 -6.71 -5.19 13.46
CA THR A 393 -8.05 -5.83 13.47
C THR A 393 -8.14 -7.11 12.66
N GLY A 394 -7.10 -7.49 11.92
CA GLY A 394 -7.07 -8.70 11.11
C GLY A 394 -6.79 -9.97 11.93
N SER A 395 -7.13 -11.12 11.37
CA SER A 395 -6.87 -12.47 11.91
C SER A 395 -5.40 -12.92 11.77
N ALA A 396 -4.48 -12.00 11.50
CA ALA A 396 -3.07 -12.33 11.43
C ALA A 396 -2.61 -12.83 12.81
N ALA A 397 -2.64 -14.14 13.01
CA ALA A 397 -1.85 -14.76 14.05
C ALA A 397 -0.40 -14.27 13.90
N PRO A 398 0.33 -13.99 15.00
CA PRO A 398 1.71 -13.58 14.90
C PRO A 398 2.45 -14.62 14.03
N TRP A 399 3.20 -14.13 13.03
CA TRP A 399 4.07 -14.98 12.24
C TRP A 399 4.96 -15.78 13.19
N ARG A 400 5.00 -17.08 13.06
CA ARG A 400 5.93 -17.95 13.78
C ARG A 400 6.83 -18.58 12.72
N PRO A 401 8.14 -18.27 12.72
CA PRO A 401 9.09 -18.84 11.78
C PRO A 401 9.25 -20.36 11.96
#